data_5fde733e2113972712819fbcbeeced44
#
_entry.id   5fde733e2113972712819fbcbeeced44
#
_cell.length_a   1.000
_cell.length_b   1.000
_cell.length_c   1.000
_cell.angle_alpha   90.00
_cell.angle_beta   90.00
_cell.angle_gamma   90.00
#
_symmetry.space_group_name_H-M   'P 1'
#
loop_
_entity.id
_entity.type
_entity.pdbx_description
1 polymer ?
#
loop_
_entity_poly.entity_id
_entity_poly.type
_entity_poly.pdbx_seq_one_letter_code
_entity_poly.pdbx_strand_id
1 'polypeptide(L)'
;MNLVTGATGHIGNVLVKELTQRGESVRVLILPGEDLTPINDVNVEIVYGDILDPECLVEAFKDIDTVFHLAGLISIVEGEDLTVRAVNVEGTRNMIHAAMHGNVKKFIYTSSIHAFKRTQTGIVIDESIPIDPKLNIGAYDRSKAEATLLVQEYVKKGLPAVIVCPTGVIGPYDYKGSELGELMHGWMVNKVNYMIDGKYDFVDVRDVVQGMI
;
A
#
# COMPACT_ATOMS: atom_id res chain seq x y z
N MET A 1 -2.64 -19.83 2.29
CA MET A 1 -2.13 -19.09 1.11
C MET A 1 -2.19 -17.61 1.38
N ASN A 2 -1.24 -16.81 0.85
CA ASN A 2 -1.19 -15.36 0.98
C ASN A 2 -1.70 -14.70 -0.30
N LEU A 3 -2.59 -13.70 -0.20
CA LEU A 3 -3.02 -12.85 -1.31
C LEU A 3 -2.33 -11.49 -1.19
N VAL A 4 -1.67 -11.05 -2.27
CA VAL A 4 -1.03 -9.74 -2.34
C VAL A 4 -1.68 -8.92 -3.44
N THR A 5 -2.20 -7.73 -3.12
CA THR A 5 -2.60 -6.72 -4.10
C THR A 5 -1.54 -5.63 -4.19
N GLY A 6 -1.38 -5.01 -5.35
CA GLY A 6 -0.29 -4.03 -5.57
C GLY A 6 1.10 -4.70 -5.65
N ALA A 7 1.16 -5.96 -6.04
CA ALA A 7 2.36 -6.79 -6.07
C ALA A 7 3.47 -6.26 -7.01
N THR A 8 3.15 -5.47 -8.01
CA THR A 8 4.11 -4.85 -8.95
C THR A 8 4.64 -3.49 -8.47
N GLY A 9 4.07 -2.95 -7.38
CA GLY A 9 4.56 -1.73 -6.74
C GLY A 9 5.86 -1.96 -5.97
N HIS A 10 6.50 -0.87 -5.49
CA HIS A 10 7.79 -0.92 -4.81
C HIS A 10 7.77 -1.85 -3.57
N ILE A 11 6.85 -1.63 -2.62
CA ILE A 11 6.74 -2.50 -1.44
C ILE A 11 6.24 -3.89 -1.83
N GLY A 12 5.27 -3.96 -2.77
CA GLY A 12 4.62 -5.20 -3.16
C GLY A 12 5.55 -6.24 -3.77
N ASN A 13 6.43 -5.82 -4.70
CA ASN A 13 7.36 -6.78 -5.32
C ASN A 13 8.41 -7.30 -4.32
N VAL A 14 8.89 -6.45 -3.40
CA VAL A 14 9.82 -6.87 -2.34
C VAL A 14 9.13 -7.85 -1.37
N LEU A 15 7.86 -7.58 -1.01
CA LEU A 15 7.08 -8.48 -0.18
C LEU A 15 6.86 -9.85 -0.85
N VAL A 16 6.48 -9.85 -2.13
CA VAL A 16 6.28 -11.10 -2.89
C VAL A 16 7.57 -11.91 -2.97
N LYS A 17 8.71 -11.26 -3.23
CA LYS A 17 10.03 -11.91 -3.23
C LYS A 17 10.37 -12.52 -1.87
N GLU A 18 10.17 -11.77 -0.81
CA GLU A 18 10.46 -12.24 0.56
C GLU A 18 9.55 -13.41 0.97
N LEU A 19 8.24 -13.34 0.71
CA LEU A 19 7.31 -14.43 1.00
C LEU A 19 7.67 -15.72 0.25
N THR A 20 7.99 -15.60 -1.04
CA THR A 20 8.38 -16.77 -1.86
C THR A 20 9.72 -17.36 -1.42
N GLN A 21 10.70 -16.53 -1.02
CA GLN A 21 11.98 -17.00 -0.45
C GLN A 21 11.80 -17.74 0.87
N ARG A 22 10.79 -17.38 1.66
CA ARG A 22 10.40 -18.13 2.89
C ARG A 22 9.64 -19.42 2.60
N GLY A 23 9.37 -19.75 1.35
CA GLY A 23 8.60 -20.92 0.94
C GLY A 23 7.10 -20.77 1.10
N GLU A 24 6.61 -19.54 1.28
CA GLU A 24 5.18 -19.27 1.38
C GLU A 24 4.49 -19.35 0.00
N SER A 25 3.26 -19.85 -0.02
CA SER A 25 2.43 -19.82 -1.21
C SER A 25 1.80 -18.45 -1.37
N VAL A 26 2.02 -17.82 -2.53
CA VAL A 26 1.59 -16.45 -2.82
C VAL A 26 0.71 -16.43 -4.07
N ARG A 27 -0.46 -15.80 -3.93
CA ARG A 27 -1.31 -15.37 -5.05
C ARG A 27 -1.24 -13.86 -5.15
N VAL A 28 -1.15 -13.34 -6.38
CA VAL A 28 -1.14 -11.91 -6.64
C VAL A 28 -2.38 -11.51 -7.45
N LEU A 29 -3.05 -10.42 -7.05
CA LEU A 29 -4.13 -9.82 -7.84
C LEU A 29 -3.54 -8.69 -8.67
N ILE A 30 -3.62 -8.81 -9.98
CA ILE A 30 -2.97 -7.95 -10.97
C ILE A 30 -4.03 -7.34 -11.90
N LEU A 31 -3.93 -6.05 -12.17
CA LEU A 31 -4.76 -5.42 -13.17
C LEU A 31 -4.45 -5.98 -14.57
N PRO A 32 -5.46 -6.26 -15.41
CA PRO A 32 -5.22 -6.65 -16.79
C PRO A 32 -4.33 -5.63 -17.53
N GLY A 33 -3.24 -6.11 -18.15
CA GLY A 33 -2.31 -5.27 -18.90
C GLY A 33 -1.21 -4.61 -18.05
N GLU A 34 -1.15 -4.88 -16.75
CA GLU A 34 -0.08 -4.36 -15.89
C GLU A 34 1.27 -5.04 -16.19
N ASP A 35 2.36 -4.28 -16.13
CA ASP A 35 3.72 -4.79 -16.32
C ASP A 35 4.12 -5.72 -15.16
N LEU A 36 4.47 -6.96 -15.50
CA LEU A 36 4.87 -8.00 -14.54
C LEU A 36 6.39 -8.05 -14.30
N THR A 37 7.18 -7.21 -14.97
CA THR A 37 8.65 -7.17 -14.80
C THR A 37 9.09 -7.21 -13.33
N PRO A 38 8.43 -6.49 -12.38
CA PRO A 38 8.84 -6.49 -10.98
C PRO A 38 8.75 -7.85 -10.27
N ILE A 39 7.96 -8.77 -10.78
CA ILE A 39 7.69 -10.09 -10.17
C ILE A 39 7.93 -11.27 -11.14
N ASN A 40 8.60 -11.05 -12.26
CA ASN A 40 8.81 -12.07 -13.29
C ASN A 40 9.79 -13.19 -12.88
N ASP A 41 10.57 -12.95 -11.82
CA ASP A 41 11.60 -13.85 -11.29
C ASP A 41 11.12 -14.70 -10.10
N VAL A 42 9.82 -14.61 -9.75
CA VAL A 42 9.23 -15.36 -8.63
C VAL A 42 8.09 -16.29 -9.08
N ASN A 43 7.95 -17.41 -8.39
CA ASN A 43 6.88 -18.36 -8.66
C ASN A 43 5.65 -18.02 -7.81
N VAL A 44 4.65 -17.41 -8.44
CA VAL A 44 3.40 -16.96 -7.81
C VAL A 44 2.19 -17.35 -8.67
N GLU A 45 1.05 -17.52 -8.03
CA GLU A 45 -0.22 -17.66 -8.73
C GLU A 45 -0.75 -16.27 -9.10
N ILE A 46 -1.05 -16.05 -10.38
CA ILE A 46 -1.57 -14.77 -10.87
C ILE A 46 -3.07 -14.87 -11.10
N VAL A 47 -3.84 -13.99 -10.49
CA VAL A 47 -5.25 -13.75 -10.79
C VAL A 47 -5.36 -12.33 -11.34
N TYR A 48 -5.98 -12.22 -12.51
CA TYR A 48 -6.23 -10.90 -13.12
C TYR A 48 -7.57 -10.35 -12.65
N GLY A 49 -7.58 -9.11 -12.19
CA GLY A 49 -8.80 -8.44 -11.74
C GLY A 49 -8.52 -7.05 -11.18
N ASP A 50 -9.60 -6.31 -10.96
CA ASP A 50 -9.58 -4.97 -10.35
C ASP A 50 -10.21 -5.04 -8.95
N ILE A 51 -9.58 -4.41 -7.96
CA ILE A 51 -10.15 -4.28 -6.61
C ILE A 51 -11.47 -3.49 -6.60
N LEU A 52 -11.77 -2.76 -7.66
CA LEU A 52 -13.05 -2.06 -7.85
C LEU A 52 -14.17 -2.99 -8.35
N ASP A 53 -13.84 -4.19 -8.83
CA ASP A 53 -14.78 -5.20 -9.26
C ASP A 53 -14.93 -6.32 -8.20
N PRO A 54 -16.01 -6.31 -7.39
CA PRO A 54 -16.22 -7.33 -6.37
C PRO A 54 -16.34 -8.76 -6.92
N GLU A 55 -16.76 -8.94 -8.17
CA GLU A 55 -16.97 -10.27 -8.75
C GLU A 55 -15.63 -10.98 -8.96
N CYS A 56 -14.59 -10.24 -9.40
CA CYS A 56 -13.26 -10.83 -9.58
C CYS A 56 -12.60 -11.21 -8.24
N LEU A 57 -12.99 -10.56 -7.14
CA LEU A 57 -12.44 -10.86 -5.81
C LEU A 57 -12.88 -12.24 -5.30
N VAL A 58 -14.00 -12.78 -5.77
CA VAL A 58 -14.48 -14.12 -5.39
C VAL A 58 -13.41 -15.19 -5.73
N GLU A 59 -12.84 -15.12 -6.92
CA GLU A 59 -11.76 -16.03 -7.33
C GLU A 59 -10.46 -15.75 -6.59
N ALA A 60 -10.10 -14.47 -6.47
CA ALA A 60 -8.86 -14.06 -5.81
C ALA A 60 -8.77 -14.51 -4.34
N PHE A 61 -9.92 -14.62 -3.65
CA PHE A 61 -9.99 -14.97 -2.23
C PHE A 61 -10.15 -16.47 -1.93
N LYS A 62 -10.22 -17.34 -2.94
CA LYS A 62 -10.30 -18.79 -2.71
C LYS A 62 -9.08 -19.30 -1.95
N ASP A 63 -9.30 -19.99 -0.83
CA ASP A 63 -8.27 -20.61 0.01
C ASP A 63 -7.20 -19.61 0.56
N ILE A 64 -7.58 -18.36 0.77
CA ILE A 64 -6.69 -17.32 1.31
C ILE A 64 -6.79 -17.30 2.83
N ASP A 65 -5.63 -17.39 3.49
CA ASP A 65 -5.48 -17.22 4.94
C ASP A 65 -5.09 -15.78 5.31
N THR A 66 -4.19 -15.18 4.54
CA THR A 66 -3.62 -13.86 4.82
C THR A 66 -3.74 -12.97 3.59
N VAL A 67 -4.18 -11.74 3.80
CA VAL A 67 -4.25 -10.71 2.77
C VAL A 67 -3.24 -9.61 3.08
N PHE A 68 -2.41 -9.27 2.12
CA PHE A 68 -1.57 -8.08 2.10
C PHE A 68 -2.16 -7.10 1.08
N HIS A 69 -2.84 -6.09 1.59
CA HIS A 69 -3.49 -5.10 0.73
C HIS A 69 -2.62 -3.86 0.57
N LEU A 70 -1.85 -3.83 -0.53
CA LEU A 70 -0.94 -2.74 -0.89
C LEU A 70 -1.42 -1.95 -2.11
N ALA A 71 -2.42 -2.46 -2.84
CA ALA A 71 -2.98 -1.73 -3.97
C ALA A 71 -3.47 -0.34 -3.53
N GLY A 72 -3.07 0.65 -4.28
CA GLY A 72 -3.46 2.04 -4.04
C GLY A 72 -2.86 2.93 -5.11
N LEU A 73 -3.53 4.04 -5.35
CA LEU A 73 -3.10 5.05 -6.31
C LEU A 73 -2.52 6.24 -5.56
N ILE A 74 -1.29 6.61 -5.92
CA ILE A 74 -0.63 7.84 -5.49
C ILE A 74 -0.75 8.82 -6.64
N SER A 75 -1.46 9.92 -6.45
CA SER A 75 -1.52 10.99 -7.42
C SER A 75 -1.59 12.35 -6.73
N ILE A 76 -0.78 13.26 -7.22
CA ILE A 76 -0.79 14.69 -6.86
C ILE A 76 -1.40 15.53 -7.99
N VAL A 77 -1.86 14.89 -9.07
CA VAL A 77 -2.43 15.54 -10.25
C VAL A 77 -3.82 16.10 -9.91
N GLU A 78 -4.03 17.37 -10.21
CA GLU A 78 -5.32 18.01 -10.05
C GLU A 78 -6.39 17.34 -10.93
N GLY A 79 -7.58 17.10 -10.37
CA GLY A 79 -8.70 16.48 -11.08
C GLY A 79 -8.79 14.94 -10.95
N GLU A 80 -7.80 14.27 -10.39
CA GLU A 80 -7.82 12.81 -10.16
C GLU A 80 -8.43 12.40 -8.82
N ASP A 81 -8.94 13.33 -8.03
CA ASP A 81 -9.47 13.10 -6.67
C ASP A 81 -10.49 11.94 -6.61
N LEU A 82 -11.39 11.87 -7.60
CA LEU A 82 -12.42 10.81 -7.65
C LEU A 82 -11.81 9.44 -7.92
N THR A 83 -10.84 9.34 -8.83
CA THR A 83 -10.17 8.08 -9.17
C THR A 83 -9.31 7.60 -7.99
N VAL A 84 -8.53 8.49 -7.40
CA VAL A 84 -7.72 8.19 -6.21
C VAL A 84 -8.61 7.69 -5.07
N ARG A 85 -9.72 8.38 -4.81
CA ARG A 85 -10.67 7.97 -3.78
C ARG A 85 -11.34 6.64 -4.10
N ALA A 86 -11.77 6.42 -5.34
CA ALA A 86 -12.37 5.15 -5.75
C ALA A 86 -11.40 3.99 -5.49
N VAL A 87 -10.18 4.06 -5.98
CA VAL A 87 -9.19 2.98 -5.79
C VAL A 87 -8.84 2.81 -4.31
N ASN A 88 -8.49 3.89 -3.61
CA ASN A 88 -7.95 3.78 -2.25
C ASN A 88 -9.03 3.51 -1.20
N VAL A 89 -10.26 3.98 -1.38
CA VAL A 89 -11.33 3.83 -0.38
C VAL A 89 -12.31 2.74 -0.77
N GLU A 90 -12.91 2.82 -1.97
CA GLU A 90 -13.91 1.82 -2.36
C GLU A 90 -13.26 0.47 -2.72
N GLY A 91 -12.07 0.49 -3.36
CA GLY A 91 -11.27 -0.73 -3.54
C GLY A 91 -10.92 -1.40 -2.22
N THR A 92 -10.47 -0.62 -1.21
CA THR A 92 -10.21 -1.14 0.15
C THR A 92 -11.49 -1.69 0.78
N ARG A 93 -12.64 -1.05 0.59
CA ARG A 93 -13.95 -1.55 1.07
C ARG A 93 -14.29 -2.91 0.48
N ASN A 94 -14.12 -3.07 -0.83
CA ASN A 94 -14.37 -4.34 -1.52
C ASN A 94 -13.45 -5.44 -0.98
N MET A 95 -12.16 -5.13 -0.80
CA MET A 95 -11.18 -6.06 -0.23
C MET A 95 -11.55 -6.49 1.20
N ILE A 96 -12.00 -5.55 2.04
CA ILE A 96 -12.49 -5.85 3.40
C ILE A 96 -13.70 -6.78 3.35
N HIS A 97 -14.70 -6.49 2.50
CA HIS A 97 -15.88 -7.32 2.37
C HIS A 97 -15.53 -8.74 1.92
N ALA A 98 -14.65 -8.87 0.92
CA ALA A 98 -14.17 -10.16 0.46
C ALA A 98 -13.41 -10.92 1.57
N ALA A 99 -12.57 -10.22 2.33
CA ALA A 99 -11.81 -10.79 3.45
C ALA A 99 -12.72 -11.31 4.57
N MET A 100 -13.74 -10.55 4.94
CA MET A 100 -14.72 -10.96 5.94
C MET A 100 -15.58 -12.15 5.47
N HIS A 101 -15.96 -12.15 4.19
CA HIS A 101 -16.73 -13.24 3.60
C HIS A 101 -15.90 -14.53 3.50
N GLY A 102 -14.63 -14.41 3.14
CA GLY A 102 -13.67 -15.51 3.04
C GLY A 102 -13.11 -15.99 4.40
N ASN A 103 -13.48 -15.33 5.51
CA ASN A 103 -12.99 -15.64 6.87
C ASN A 103 -11.45 -15.70 6.94
N VAL A 104 -10.75 -14.73 6.35
CA VAL A 104 -9.29 -14.65 6.37
C VAL A 104 -8.78 -14.53 7.82
N LYS A 105 -7.62 -15.11 8.09
CA LYS A 105 -7.01 -15.10 9.42
C LYS A 105 -6.25 -13.82 9.74
N LYS A 106 -5.74 -13.14 8.70
CA LYS A 106 -5.00 -11.87 8.82
C LYS A 106 -5.29 -10.98 7.63
N PHE A 107 -5.43 -9.68 7.87
CA PHE A 107 -5.56 -8.65 6.85
C PHE A 107 -4.55 -7.53 7.13
N ILE A 108 -3.48 -7.44 6.36
CA ILE A 108 -2.46 -6.42 6.51
C ILE A 108 -2.76 -5.30 5.51
N TYR A 109 -3.14 -4.13 6.03
CA TYR A 109 -3.45 -2.96 5.22
C TYR A 109 -2.29 -1.98 5.21
N THR A 110 -1.82 -1.62 4.02
CA THR A 110 -0.79 -0.59 3.85
C THR A 110 -1.43 0.78 3.73
N SER A 111 -1.44 1.50 4.82
CA SER A 111 -1.79 2.91 4.89
C SER A 111 -0.58 3.79 4.53
N SER A 112 -0.41 4.91 5.16
CA SER A 112 0.70 5.85 5.01
C SER A 112 0.78 6.75 6.22
N ILE A 113 1.96 7.30 6.50
CA ILE A 113 2.12 8.43 7.41
C ILE A 113 1.23 9.62 7.03
N HIS A 114 0.88 9.74 5.76
CA HIS A 114 -0.01 10.76 5.22
C HIS A 114 -1.48 10.62 5.66
N ALA A 115 -1.87 9.49 6.27
CA ALA A 115 -3.20 9.33 6.85
C ALA A 115 -3.37 10.15 8.14
N PHE A 116 -2.29 10.44 8.85
CA PHE A 116 -2.32 11.20 10.08
C PHE A 116 -2.44 12.71 9.84
N LYS A 117 -3.05 13.40 10.79
CA LYS A 117 -3.09 14.86 10.80
C LYS A 117 -1.67 15.41 10.77
N ARG A 118 -1.41 16.38 9.89
CA ARG A 118 -0.14 17.11 9.89
C ARG A 118 0.08 17.80 11.24
N THR A 119 1.27 17.60 11.81
CA THR A 119 1.68 18.17 13.09
C THR A 119 2.65 19.33 12.88
N GLN A 120 2.88 20.10 13.94
CA GLN A 120 3.96 21.09 13.95
C GLN A 120 5.33 20.41 13.97
N THR A 121 6.34 21.11 13.47
CA THR A 121 7.74 20.63 13.48
C THR A 121 8.17 20.25 14.90
N GLY A 122 8.81 19.10 15.04
CA GLY A 122 9.32 18.59 16.32
C GLY A 122 8.36 17.68 17.09
N ILE A 123 7.14 17.51 16.62
CA ILE A 123 6.21 16.51 17.17
C ILE A 123 6.46 15.17 16.46
N VAL A 124 6.69 14.13 17.25
CA VAL A 124 6.75 12.75 16.75
C VAL A 124 5.34 12.30 16.35
N ILE A 125 5.20 11.75 15.15
CA ILE A 125 3.94 11.19 14.68
C ILE A 125 3.91 9.71 15.09
N ASP A 126 2.93 9.37 15.89
CA ASP A 126 2.62 8.01 16.33
C ASP A 126 1.10 7.76 16.26
N GLU A 127 0.65 6.60 16.72
CA GLU A 127 -0.75 6.18 16.65
C GLU A 127 -1.69 7.01 17.54
N SER A 128 -1.17 7.91 18.39
CA SER A 128 -1.98 8.84 19.18
C SER A 128 -2.41 10.06 18.37
N ILE A 129 -1.77 10.32 17.24
CA ILE A 129 -2.11 11.44 16.36
C ILE A 129 -3.44 11.14 15.65
N PRO A 130 -4.41 12.07 15.67
CA PRO A 130 -5.69 11.84 15.04
C PRO A 130 -5.61 11.65 13.52
N ILE A 131 -6.45 10.75 13.02
CA ILE A 131 -6.73 10.59 11.59
C ILE A 131 -8.01 11.37 11.31
N ASP A 132 -7.92 12.43 10.49
CA ASP A 132 -9.09 13.22 10.08
C ASP A 132 -8.96 13.64 8.61
N PRO A 133 -9.75 13.02 7.71
CA PRO A 133 -9.70 13.34 6.28
C PRO A 133 -9.95 14.81 5.94
N LYS A 134 -10.68 15.54 6.81
CA LYS A 134 -10.98 16.96 6.61
C LYS A 134 -9.77 17.87 6.86
N LEU A 135 -8.79 17.38 7.62
CA LEU A 135 -7.59 18.13 7.98
C LEU A 135 -6.38 17.77 7.07
N ASN A 136 -6.56 16.83 6.16
CA ASN A 136 -5.53 16.39 5.24
C ASN A 136 -5.57 17.20 3.93
N ILE A 137 -4.39 17.44 3.36
CA ILE A 137 -4.21 18.22 2.15
C ILE A 137 -3.94 17.24 0.99
N GLY A 138 -4.63 17.43 -0.13
CA GLY A 138 -4.46 16.58 -1.31
C GLY A 138 -5.35 15.33 -1.31
N ALA A 139 -5.61 14.81 -2.50
CA ALA A 139 -6.50 13.67 -2.71
C ALA A 139 -5.94 12.39 -2.09
N TYR A 140 -4.65 12.16 -2.24
CA TYR A 140 -3.97 11.00 -1.69
C TYR A 140 -4.07 10.95 -0.16
N ASP A 141 -3.67 12.04 0.53
CA ASP A 141 -3.71 12.12 2.01
C ASP A 141 -5.13 11.86 2.53
N ARG A 142 -6.14 12.53 1.94
CA ARG A 142 -7.55 12.34 2.31
C ARG A 142 -7.99 10.90 2.09
N SER A 143 -7.66 10.31 0.95
CA SER A 143 -8.06 8.93 0.63
C SER A 143 -7.44 7.91 1.58
N LYS A 144 -6.15 8.09 1.94
CA LYS A 144 -5.48 7.23 2.92
C LYS A 144 -6.07 7.38 4.33
N ALA A 145 -6.42 8.60 4.74
CA ALA A 145 -7.11 8.83 6.00
C ALA A 145 -8.51 8.17 6.02
N GLU A 146 -9.33 8.36 4.97
CA GLU A 146 -10.65 7.72 4.85
C GLU A 146 -10.55 6.19 4.88
N ALA A 147 -9.65 5.61 4.09
CA ALA A 147 -9.47 4.16 4.03
C ALA A 147 -8.95 3.59 5.36
N THR A 148 -8.07 4.31 6.05
CA THR A 148 -7.57 3.89 7.37
C THR A 148 -8.69 3.85 8.40
N LEU A 149 -9.53 4.89 8.45
CA LEU A 149 -10.72 4.91 9.33
C LEU A 149 -11.70 3.80 8.98
N LEU A 150 -11.88 3.51 7.69
CA LEU A 150 -12.69 2.40 7.22
C LEU A 150 -12.17 1.06 7.76
N VAL A 151 -10.87 0.78 7.63
CA VAL A 151 -10.27 -0.45 8.18
C VAL A 151 -10.46 -0.51 9.70
N GLN A 152 -10.22 0.59 10.43
CA GLN A 152 -10.43 0.65 11.87
C GLN A 152 -11.89 0.38 12.27
N GLU A 153 -12.86 0.86 11.48
CA GLU A 153 -14.27 0.56 11.69
C GLU A 153 -14.55 -0.94 11.58
N TYR A 154 -13.98 -1.58 10.54
CA TYR A 154 -14.19 -3.02 10.33
C TYR A 154 -13.40 -3.90 11.30
N VAL A 155 -12.27 -3.44 11.83
CA VAL A 155 -11.61 -4.10 12.98
C VAL A 155 -12.56 -4.23 14.16
N LYS A 156 -13.31 -3.16 14.48
CA LYS A 156 -14.34 -3.19 15.55
C LYS A 156 -15.49 -4.17 15.24
N LYS A 157 -15.68 -4.52 13.96
CA LYS A 157 -16.68 -5.48 13.49
C LYS A 157 -16.11 -6.91 13.34
N GLY A 158 -14.85 -7.12 13.72
CA GLY A 158 -14.21 -8.45 13.73
C GLY A 158 -13.25 -8.74 12.58
N LEU A 159 -12.91 -7.76 11.72
CA LEU A 159 -11.85 -7.93 10.73
C LEU A 159 -10.50 -8.10 11.45
N PRO A 160 -9.75 -9.20 11.24
CA PRO A 160 -8.45 -9.41 11.89
C PRO A 160 -7.34 -8.62 11.18
N ALA A 161 -7.43 -7.28 11.24
CA ALA A 161 -6.52 -6.42 10.49
C ALA A 161 -5.43 -5.78 11.34
N VAL A 162 -4.26 -5.60 10.71
CA VAL A 162 -3.16 -4.74 11.14
C VAL A 162 -2.99 -3.64 10.09
N ILE A 163 -2.79 -2.42 10.55
CA ILE A 163 -2.56 -1.25 9.70
C ILE A 163 -1.09 -0.86 9.79
N VAL A 164 -0.40 -0.84 8.67
CA VAL A 164 1.00 -0.42 8.58
C VAL A 164 1.04 0.95 7.92
N CYS A 165 1.71 1.91 8.55
CA CYS A 165 1.79 3.30 8.10
C CYS A 165 3.25 3.69 7.78
N PRO A 166 3.79 3.29 6.63
CA PRO A 166 5.17 3.63 6.27
C PRO A 166 5.37 5.13 6.13
N THR A 167 6.58 5.58 6.43
CA THR A 167 7.10 6.91 6.13
C THR A 167 7.57 6.98 4.68
N GLY A 168 8.58 7.77 4.34
CA GLY A 168 9.15 7.80 3.00
C GLY A 168 9.90 6.52 2.65
N VAL A 169 9.27 5.67 1.86
CA VAL A 169 9.87 4.38 1.48
C VAL A 169 10.92 4.57 0.41
N ILE A 170 12.13 4.11 0.67
CA ILE A 170 13.26 4.08 -0.26
C ILE A 170 13.89 2.69 -0.28
N GLY A 171 14.69 2.39 -1.28
CA GLY A 171 15.43 1.12 -1.32
C GLY A 171 15.47 0.49 -2.71
N PRO A 172 15.94 -0.75 -2.80
CA PRO A 172 16.07 -1.47 -4.08
C PRO A 172 14.69 -1.84 -4.66
N TYR A 173 14.69 -2.17 -5.95
CA TYR A 173 13.52 -2.70 -6.68
C TYR A 173 12.38 -1.69 -6.91
N ASP A 174 12.68 -0.40 -6.94
CA ASP A 174 11.72 0.64 -7.34
C ASP A 174 11.63 0.72 -8.88
N TYR A 175 10.97 -0.27 -9.47
CA TYR A 175 10.86 -0.42 -10.93
C TYR A 175 10.02 0.67 -11.60
N LYS A 176 9.05 1.23 -10.88
CA LYS A 176 8.15 2.26 -11.42
C LYS A 176 8.71 3.68 -11.30
N GLY A 177 9.84 3.85 -10.59
CA GLY A 177 10.42 5.16 -10.32
C GLY A 177 9.50 6.02 -9.45
N SER A 178 9.49 5.75 -8.14
CA SER A 178 8.77 6.62 -7.21
C SER A 178 9.38 8.03 -7.20
N GLU A 179 8.59 9.05 -6.84
CA GLU A 179 9.10 10.42 -6.72
C GLU A 179 10.33 10.52 -5.81
N LEU A 180 10.36 9.76 -4.72
CA LEU A 180 11.51 9.68 -3.83
C LEU A 180 12.69 8.96 -4.47
N GLY A 181 12.45 7.88 -5.20
CA GLY A 181 13.47 7.16 -5.98
C GLY A 181 14.11 8.04 -7.04
N GLU A 182 13.30 8.77 -7.80
CA GLU A 182 13.76 9.73 -8.80
C GLU A 182 14.55 10.90 -8.18
N LEU A 183 14.12 11.41 -7.03
CA LEU A 183 14.84 12.44 -6.29
C LEU A 183 16.23 11.93 -5.84
N MET A 184 16.29 10.74 -5.25
CA MET A 184 17.56 10.13 -4.81
C MET A 184 18.49 9.88 -6.01
N HIS A 185 17.95 9.33 -7.11
CA HIS A 185 18.72 9.14 -8.33
C HIS A 185 19.23 10.48 -8.88
N GLY A 186 18.39 11.51 -8.90
CA GLY A 186 18.75 12.85 -9.33
C GLY A 186 19.94 13.43 -8.54
N TRP A 187 19.99 13.22 -7.23
CA TRP A 187 21.14 13.61 -6.41
C TRP A 187 22.40 12.79 -6.72
N MET A 188 22.26 11.48 -6.87
CA MET A 188 23.39 10.60 -7.19
C MET A 188 24.08 10.97 -8.51
N VAL A 189 23.32 11.42 -9.50
CA VAL A 189 23.86 11.81 -10.82
C VAL A 189 24.05 13.32 -10.99
N ASN A 190 24.06 14.07 -9.90
CA ASN A 190 24.24 15.54 -9.85
C ASN A 190 23.25 16.34 -10.72
N LYS A 191 22.03 15.84 -10.92
CA LYS A 191 20.97 16.56 -11.61
C LYS A 191 20.17 17.49 -10.69
N VAL A 192 20.23 17.29 -9.38
CA VAL A 192 19.57 18.11 -8.36
C VAL A 192 20.65 18.80 -7.53
N ASN A 193 20.71 20.14 -7.55
CA ASN A 193 21.77 20.95 -6.93
C ASN A 193 21.24 21.94 -5.88
N TYR A 194 19.99 21.79 -5.43
CA TYR A 194 19.42 22.64 -4.41
C TYR A 194 18.90 21.79 -3.26
N MET A 195 18.99 22.36 -2.07
CA MET A 195 18.44 21.80 -0.84
C MET A 195 17.44 22.76 -0.25
N ILE A 196 16.45 22.22 0.41
CA ILE A 196 15.48 22.98 1.23
C ILE A 196 15.78 22.69 2.70
N ASP A 197 15.56 23.68 3.55
CA ASP A 197 15.64 23.49 5.01
C ASP A 197 14.40 22.71 5.45
N GLY A 198 14.57 21.42 5.69
CA GLY A 198 13.49 20.50 6.05
C GLY A 198 14.04 19.16 6.51
N LYS A 199 13.15 18.34 7.08
CA LYS A 199 13.44 16.97 7.51
C LYS A 199 12.35 16.06 6.99
N TYR A 200 12.76 14.87 6.58
CA TYR A 200 11.85 13.82 6.17
C TYR A 200 12.32 12.49 6.77
N ASP A 201 11.39 11.66 7.21
CA ASP A 201 11.70 10.36 7.74
C ASP A 201 11.65 9.32 6.62
N PHE A 202 12.70 8.49 6.53
CA PHE A 202 12.83 7.47 5.50
C PHE A 202 12.92 6.09 6.15
N VAL A 203 12.36 5.11 5.46
CA VAL A 203 12.45 3.70 5.83
C VAL A 203 12.85 2.87 4.63
N ASP A 204 13.73 1.90 4.83
CA ASP A 204 14.08 0.94 3.77
C ASP A 204 12.90 0.02 3.48
N VAL A 205 12.61 -0.20 2.21
CA VAL A 205 11.51 -1.05 1.75
C VAL A 205 11.57 -2.46 2.34
N ARG A 206 12.79 -2.97 2.57
CA ARG A 206 13.01 -4.30 3.17
C ARG A 206 12.59 -4.34 4.64
N ASP A 207 12.82 -3.24 5.38
CA ASP A 207 12.39 -3.14 6.78
C ASP A 207 10.87 -3.01 6.87
N VAL A 208 10.24 -2.29 5.96
CA VAL A 208 8.77 -2.25 5.84
C VAL A 208 8.21 -3.66 5.64
N VAL A 209 8.79 -4.42 4.71
CA VAL A 209 8.35 -5.79 4.40
C VAL A 209 8.55 -6.72 5.61
N GLN A 210 9.70 -6.62 6.31
CA GLN A 210 9.91 -7.40 7.54
C GLN A 210 8.88 -7.08 8.61
N GLY A 211 8.48 -5.82 8.75
CA GLY A 211 7.43 -5.40 9.68
C GLY A 211 6.02 -5.84 9.30
N MET A 212 5.77 -6.19 8.03
CA MET A 212 4.48 -6.69 7.55
C MET A 212 4.29 -8.20 7.77
N ILE A 213 5.35 -8.98 7.77
CA ILE A 213 5.35 -10.45 7.89
C ILE A 213 5.34 -10.88 9.36
#